data_3138c294a70f64d2963caa7b1d95af89
#
_entry.id   3138c294a70f64d2963caa7b1d95af89
#
_cell.length_a   1.000
_cell.length_b   1.000
_cell.length_c   1.000
_cell.angle_alpha   90.00
_cell.angle_beta   90.00
_cell.angle_gamma   90.00
#
_symmetry.space_group_name_H-M   'P 1'
#
loop_
_entity.id
_entity.type
_entity.pdbx_description
1 polymer ?
#
loop_
_entity_poly.entity_id
_entity_poly.type
_entity_poly.pdbx_seq_one_letter_code
_entity_poly.pdbx_strand_id
1 'polypeptide(L)'
;MQLHRLGVWGVLVFWVAFNRALGMTQDALEPRFTGEPMSLNFASIEVRSALQVVADFTGMNIVTSDSVTGSLSLRLKNVPWDQVLNIIAQAKGLVVRQQGNVIWIAPRAEVAASDKLEYESRLAIQNLEPLQTRAFALNYAKAHDVVLQVLGAPVASNPVPNLAGLAAVNSPSNSVSARVLSVRGSVMAEPRTNQLFVTDIASRIDQVAQMIERIDVPLRQVMIEARIVQASDTFGRVLGARLSGVLGGEGRLAVGSVSAAGVTSGASNAATSGQASGVINNALNGASVASTSGALSTSAQFVNLPAGGINGFASASFPVSIFNATKNQFLNLELSALESDGKGRVISNPRVVTADQAKAIIEQGTELPYQTAAASGATSIAFRKANLKLEVTPQITPEGGIMLDLDISKDSVGQITPAGFAIDTKHVNTQVLVDNGGTVMIGGIYETTEQEDEYKVPLLGDIPLLGVFFKNHRRSSSRQELLVFVTPKMLDHRVSTR
;
A
#
# COMPACT_ATOMS: atom_id res chain seq x y z
N MET A 1 -7.37 46.48 -6.34
CA MET A 1 -8.81 46.29 -6.34
C MET A 1 -9.27 46.02 -7.77
N GLN A 2 -8.92 44.85 -8.34
CA GLN A 2 -9.42 44.31 -9.62
C GLN A 2 -8.77 42.91 -9.86
N LEU A 3 -9.21 41.88 -9.14
CA LEU A 3 -8.78 40.49 -9.38
C LEU A 3 -9.81 39.46 -8.90
N HIS A 4 -11.10 39.83 -8.82
CA HIS A 4 -12.15 38.92 -8.31
C HIS A 4 -13.32 38.68 -9.26
N ARG A 5 -13.19 38.97 -10.58
CA ARG A 5 -14.31 38.78 -11.53
C ARG A 5 -14.13 37.72 -12.62
N LEU A 6 -13.02 36.97 -12.65
CA LEU A 6 -12.78 35.95 -13.66
C LEU A 6 -13.04 34.50 -13.20
N GLY A 7 -13.32 34.27 -11.92
CA GLY A 7 -13.54 32.93 -11.38
C GLY A 7 -14.96 32.38 -11.50
N VAL A 8 -15.97 33.23 -11.67
CA VAL A 8 -17.39 32.80 -11.60
C VAL A 8 -17.93 32.35 -12.97
N TRP A 9 -17.37 32.84 -14.06
CA TRP A 9 -17.82 32.46 -15.42
C TRP A 9 -17.29 31.09 -15.87
N GLY A 10 -16.13 30.65 -15.40
CA GLY A 10 -15.56 29.35 -15.70
C GLY A 10 -16.34 28.18 -15.09
N VAL A 11 -16.87 28.36 -13.88
CA VAL A 11 -17.63 27.32 -13.18
C VAL A 11 -19.04 27.14 -13.77
N LEU A 12 -19.66 28.22 -14.25
CA LEU A 12 -21.02 28.17 -14.83
C LEU A 12 -21.02 27.52 -16.22
N VAL A 13 -19.99 27.72 -17.02
CA VAL A 13 -19.84 27.08 -18.34
C VAL A 13 -19.53 25.58 -18.19
N PHE A 14 -18.78 25.21 -17.16
CA PHE A 14 -18.48 23.79 -16.88
C PHE A 14 -19.72 23.05 -16.34
N TRP A 15 -20.55 23.69 -15.58
CA TRP A 15 -21.78 23.10 -15.04
C TRP A 15 -22.87 22.91 -16.11
N VAL A 16 -22.97 23.81 -17.08
CA VAL A 16 -23.91 23.67 -18.22
C VAL A 16 -23.42 22.62 -19.22
N ALA A 17 -22.10 22.43 -19.40
CA ALA A 17 -21.55 21.40 -20.24
C ALA A 17 -21.68 20.00 -19.59
N PHE A 18 -21.58 19.88 -18.27
CA PHE A 18 -21.74 18.62 -17.53
C PHE A 18 -23.20 18.13 -17.49
N ASN A 19 -24.20 19.04 -17.47
CA ASN A 19 -25.60 18.65 -17.55
C ASN A 19 -26.06 18.25 -18.96
N ARG A 20 -25.28 18.59 -19.98
CA ARG A 20 -25.59 18.14 -21.36
C ARG A 20 -25.03 16.77 -21.70
N ALA A 21 -24.05 16.26 -20.93
CA ALA A 21 -23.48 14.92 -21.09
C ALA A 21 -24.26 13.82 -20.34
N LEU A 22 -25.14 14.17 -19.39
CA LEU A 22 -26.02 13.25 -18.67
C LEU A 22 -27.40 13.08 -19.33
N GLY A 23 -27.62 13.72 -20.44
CA GLY A 23 -28.80 13.55 -21.31
C GLY A 23 -28.63 12.48 -22.38
N MET A 24 -27.81 11.45 -22.15
CA MET A 24 -27.93 10.19 -22.91
C MET A 24 -29.21 9.52 -22.45
N THR A 25 -30.26 9.83 -23.18
CA THR A 25 -31.52 9.12 -23.24
C THR A 25 -31.27 7.62 -23.13
N GLN A 26 -31.75 7.01 -22.03
CA GLN A 26 -32.21 5.65 -22.12
C GLN A 26 -33.22 5.62 -23.30
N ASP A 27 -32.74 5.31 -24.47
CA ASP A 27 -33.57 4.71 -25.50
C ASP A 27 -34.02 3.37 -24.88
N ALA A 28 -35.09 3.43 -24.11
CA ALA A 28 -35.93 2.28 -23.90
C ALA A 28 -36.17 1.77 -25.30
N LEU A 29 -35.74 0.55 -25.60
CA LEU A 29 -36.04 -0.18 -26.83
C LEU A 29 -37.57 -0.22 -26.94
N GLU A 30 -38.15 0.88 -27.42
CA GLU A 30 -39.53 0.85 -27.88
C GLU A 30 -39.59 -0.23 -28.96
N PRO A 31 -40.47 -1.21 -28.82
CA PRO A 31 -40.62 -2.24 -29.82
C PRO A 31 -40.92 -1.54 -31.17
N ARG A 32 -39.98 -1.60 -32.10
CA ARG A 32 -40.17 -1.06 -33.44
C ARG A 32 -41.22 -1.91 -34.15
N PHE A 33 -42.45 -1.41 -34.15
CA PHE A 33 -43.53 -2.01 -34.91
C PHE A 33 -43.31 -1.76 -36.40
N THR A 34 -43.16 -2.82 -37.17
CA THR A 34 -42.81 -2.77 -38.61
C THR A 34 -43.94 -3.24 -39.51
N GLY A 35 -45.10 -3.56 -38.91
CA GLY A 35 -46.26 -4.06 -39.64
C GLY A 35 -46.92 -3.02 -40.57
N GLU A 36 -47.67 -3.47 -41.59
CA GLU A 36 -48.43 -2.58 -42.44
C GLU A 36 -49.54 -1.84 -41.61
N PRO A 37 -49.71 -0.51 -41.88
CA PRO A 37 -50.67 0.27 -41.10
C PRO A 37 -52.13 -0.10 -41.49
N MET A 38 -52.95 -0.33 -40.45
CA MET A 38 -54.35 -0.62 -40.59
C MET A 38 -55.24 0.37 -39.82
N SER A 39 -56.48 0.52 -40.24
CA SER A 39 -57.46 1.36 -39.54
C SER A 39 -58.67 0.53 -39.16
N LEU A 40 -58.99 0.52 -37.87
CA LEU A 40 -60.06 -0.27 -37.28
C LEU A 40 -61.00 0.64 -36.48
N ASN A 41 -62.30 0.42 -36.64
CA ASN A 41 -63.31 1.11 -35.87
C ASN A 41 -64.37 0.08 -35.39
N PHE A 42 -64.20 -0.42 -34.17
CA PHE A 42 -65.10 -1.42 -33.58
C PHE A 42 -65.87 -0.81 -32.41
N ALA A 43 -67.17 -0.93 -32.47
CA ALA A 43 -68.05 -0.63 -31.31
C ALA A 43 -68.59 -1.94 -30.76
N SER A 44 -68.02 -2.44 -29.63
CA SER A 44 -68.46 -3.67 -28.95
C SER A 44 -68.36 -4.94 -29.84
N ILE A 45 -67.20 -5.21 -30.40
CA ILE A 45 -66.90 -6.45 -31.12
C ILE A 45 -66.37 -7.53 -30.15
N GLU A 46 -66.65 -8.80 -30.40
CA GLU A 46 -66.03 -9.91 -29.70
C GLU A 46 -64.54 -10.00 -30.02
N VAL A 47 -63.72 -10.23 -28.99
CA VAL A 47 -62.21 -10.26 -29.13
C VAL A 47 -61.80 -11.26 -30.21
N ARG A 48 -62.40 -12.42 -30.28
CA ARG A 48 -62.11 -13.47 -31.24
C ARG A 48 -62.36 -13.00 -32.68
N SER A 49 -63.46 -12.31 -32.89
CA SER A 49 -63.78 -11.71 -34.19
C SER A 49 -62.86 -10.57 -34.54
N ALA A 50 -62.42 -9.76 -33.56
CA ALA A 50 -61.41 -8.71 -33.80
C ALA A 50 -60.03 -9.28 -34.19
N LEU A 51 -59.59 -10.37 -33.58
CA LEU A 51 -58.38 -11.08 -33.92
C LEU A 51 -58.46 -11.75 -35.31
N GLN A 52 -59.61 -12.23 -35.70
CA GLN A 52 -59.83 -12.80 -37.04
C GLN A 52 -59.68 -11.71 -38.14
N VAL A 53 -60.21 -10.51 -37.94
CA VAL A 53 -60.01 -9.38 -38.87
C VAL A 53 -58.50 -9.02 -38.99
N VAL A 54 -57.76 -9.06 -37.92
CA VAL A 54 -56.31 -8.85 -37.95
C VAL A 54 -55.60 -9.99 -38.70
N ALA A 55 -56.05 -11.25 -38.52
CA ALA A 55 -55.51 -12.39 -39.26
C ALA A 55 -55.76 -12.27 -40.78
N ASP A 56 -56.98 -11.93 -41.15
CA ASP A 56 -57.39 -11.78 -42.55
C ASP A 56 -56.64 -10.63 -43.25
N PHE A 57 -56.33 -9.54 -42.51
CA PHE A 57 -55.54 -8.42 -43.02
C PHE A 57 -54.07 -8.76 -43.20
N THR A 58 -53.47 -9.49 -42.27
CA THR A 58 -52.03 -9.79 -42.26
C THR A 58 -51.67 -11.05 -43.04
N GLY A 59 -52.67 -11.90 -43.38
CA GLY A 59 -52.43 -13.22 -43.96
C GLY A 59 -51.74 -14.20 -43.03
N MET A 60 -51.65 -13.91 -41.72
CA MET A 60 -51.04 -14.78 -40.72
C MET A 60 -52.09 -15.74 -40.09
N ASN A 61 -51.63 -16.93 -39.76
CA ASN A 61 -52.49 -17.90 -39.08
C ASN A 61 -52.54 -17.54 -37.57
N ILE A 62 -53.75 -17.15 -37.10
CA ILE A 62 -53.98 -16.85 -35.69
C ILE A 62 -54.79 -18.02 -35.07
N VAL A 63 -54.27 -18.60 -34.02
CA VAL A 63 -54.91 -19.61 -33.19
C VAL A 63 -55.24 -19.01 -31.84
N THR A 64 -56.48 -18.97 -31.47
CA THR A 64 -57.00 -18.47 -30.19
C THR A 64 -57.41 -19.61 -29.28
N SER A 65 -57.05 -19.52 -27.99
CA SER A 65 -57.57 -20.46 -26.98
C SER A 65 -59.07 -20.27 -26.79
N ASP A 66 -59.77 -21.35 -26.41
CA ASP A 66 -61.21 -21.32 -26.15
C ASP A 66 -61.61 -20.44 -24.95
N SER A 67 -60.66 -20.14 -24.08
CA SER A 67 -60.84 -19.28 -22.91
C SER A 67 -60.78 -17.76 -23.27
N VAL A 68 -60.50 -17.39 -24.51
CA VAL A 68 -60.51 -16.00 -24.95
C VAL A 68 -61.92 -15.51 -25.20
N THR A 69 -62.48 -14.77 -24.22
CA THR A 69 -63.85 -14.25 -24.26
C THR A 69 -63.89 -12.74 -23.96
N GLY A 70 -65.00 -12.10 -24.28
CA GLY A 70 -65.27 -10.70 -23.96
C GLY A 70 -65.38 -9.81 -25.19
N SER A 71 -65.98 -8.63 -25.03
CA SER A 71 -66.14 -7.61 -26.06
C SER A 71 -65.12 -6.48 -25.92
N LEU A 72 -64.69 -5.89 -27.00
CA LEU A 72 -63.71 -4.79 -27.10
C LEU A 72 -64.27 -3.67 -27.98
N SER A 73 -64.14 -2.43 -27.50
CA SER A 73 -64.40 -1.24 -28.34
C SER A 73 -63.09 -0.58 -28.64
N LEU A 74 -62.75 -0.50 -29.91
CA LEU A 74 -61.45 -0.04 -30.35
C LEU A 74 -61.57 0.88 -31.55
N ARG A 75 -60.94 2.04 -31.54
CA ARG A 75 -60.86 2.94 -32.65
C ARG A 75 -59.44 3.33 -32.92
N LEU A 76 -58.81 2.74 -33.92
CA LEU A 76 -57.44 2.95 -34.31
C LEU A 76 -57.41 3.49 -35.74
N LYS A 77 -56.53 4.46 -36.06
CA LYS A 77 -56.33 5.00 -37.38
C LYS A 77 -54.84 4.93 -37.70
N ASN A 78 -54.50 4.29 -38.80
CA ASN A 78 -53.15 4.22 -39.35
C ASN A 78 -52.12 3.67 -38.37
N VAL A 79 -52.44 2.56 -37.70
CA VAL A 79 -51.60 1.89 -36.67
C VAL A 79 -51.05 0.58 -37.26
N PRO A 80 -49.76 0.27 -37.12
CA PRO A 80 -49.18 -1.00 -37.53
C PRO A 80 -49.93 -2.19 -36.89
N TRP A 81 -50.19 -3.27 -37.68
CA TRP A 81 -50.97 -4.41 -37.21
C TRP A 81 -50.39 -5.11 -35.98
N ASP A 82 -49.04 -5.17 -35.85
CA ASP A 82 -48.33 -5.70 -34.70
C ASP A 82 -48.60 -4.89 -33.42
N GLN A 83 -48.70 -3.57 -33.54
CA GLN A 83 -49.12 -2.70 -32.45
C GLN A 83 -50.59 -2.87 -32.11
N VAL A 84 -51.45 -3.02 -33.11
CA VAL A 84 -52.90 -3.31 -32.88
C VAL A 84 -53.08 -4.60 -32.11
N LEU A 85 -52.38 -5.67 -32.52
CA LEU A 85 -52.43 -6.97 -31.84
C LEU A 85 -51.94 -6.86 -30.35
N ASN A 86 -50.86 -6.10 -30.15
CA ASN A 86 -50.33 -5.85 -28.78
C ASN A 86 -51.34 -5.07 -27.91
N ILE A 87 -51.99 -4.03 -28.49
CA ILE A 87 -53.03 -3.26 -27.78
C ILE A 87 -54.21 -4.16 -27.39
N ILE A 88 -54.72 -5.02 -28.29
CA ILE A 88 -55.79 -5.96 -28.03
C ILE A 88 -55.38 -6.94 -26.92
N ALA A 89 -54.15 -7.47 -26.99
CA ALA A 89 -53.60 -8.38 -26.03
C ALA A 89 -53.50 -7.74 -24.65
N GLN A 90 -52.96 -6.53 -24.53
CA GLN A 90 -52.84 -5.78 -23.29
C GLN A 90 -54.21 -5.44 -22.69
N ALA A 91 -55.15 -4.97 -23.50
CA ALA A 91 -56.49 -4.59 -23.04
C ALA A 91 -57.27 -5.75 -22.43
N LYS A 92 -57.00 -6.98 -22.85
CA LYS A 92 -57.68 -8.21 -22.39
C LYS A 92 -56.81 -9.17 -21.57
N GLY A 93 -55.57 -8.77 -21.25
CA GLY A 93 -54.66 -9.61 -20.48
C GLY A 93 -54.24 -10.88 -21.19
N LEU A 94 -54.19 -10.84 -22.54
CA LEU A 94 -53.77 -11.95 -23.37
C LEU A 94 -52.24 -11.91 -23.59
N VAL A 95 -51.66 -13.05 -23.87
CA VAL A 95 -50.26 -13.22 -24.29
C VAL A 95 -50.24 -13.68 -25.74
N VAL A 96 -49.38 -13.06 -26.50
CA VAL A 96 -49.15 -13.37 -27.92
C VAL A 96 -47.83 -14.10 -28.06
N ARG A 97 -47.87 -15.34 -28.57
CA ARG A 97 -46.65 -16.13 -28.89
C ARG A 97 -46.60 -16.37 -30.39
N GLN A 98 -45.56 -15.95 -31.05
CA GLN A 98 -45.33 -16.23 -32.46
C GLN A 98 -44.44 -17.48 -32.58
N GLN A 99 -44.87 -18.45 -33.32
CA GLN A 99 -44.14 -19.65 -33.68
C GLN A 99 -44.14 -19.81 -35.20
N GLY A 100 -43.08 -19.34 -35.85
CA GLY A 100 -42.98 -19.31 -37.32
C GLY A 100 -44.07 -18.43 -37.93
N ASN A 101 -45.00 -19.02 -38.72
CA ASN A 101 -46.12 -18.32 -39.38
C ASN A 101 -47.45 -18.45 -38.63
N VAL A 102 -47.40 -18.90 -37.35
CA VAL A 102 -48.58 -19.08 -36.49
C VAL A 102 -48.47 -18.20 -35.24
N ILE A 103 -49.48 -17.42 -34.97
CA ILE A 103 -49.59 -16.60 -33.76
C ILE A 103 -50.60 -17.28 -32.85
N TRP A 104 -50.13 -17.74 -31.68
CA TRP A 104 -50.98 -18.31 -30.65
C TRP A 104 -51.32 -17.26 -29.60
N ILE A 105 -52.62 -17.14 -29.29
CA ILE A 105 -53.14 -16.13 -28.35
C ILE A 105 -53.95 -16.82 -27.28
N ALA A 106 -53.53 -16.62 -26.03
CA ALA A 106 -54.20 -17.19 -24.86
C ALA A 106 -54.18 -16.21 -23.66
N PRO A 107 -55.07 -16.35 -22.71
CA PRO A 107 -55.00 -15.58 -21.44
C PRO A 107 -53.69 -15.82 -20.72
N ARG A 108 -53.18 -14.76 -20.08
CA ARG A 108 -51.91 -14.83 -19.32
C ARG A 108 -51.90 -15.91 -18.26
N ALA A 109 -53.03 -16.15 -17.60
CA ALA A 109 -53.16 -17.18 -16.58
C ALA A 109 -53.01 -18.61 -17.14
N GLU A 110 -53.55 -18.88 -18.34
CA GLU A 110 -53.46 -20.19 -19.01
C GLU A 110 -52.00 -20.43 -19.52
N VAL A 111 -51.38 -19.43 -20.07
CA VAL A 111 -49.96 -19.51 -20.49
C VAL A 111 -49.05 -19.78 -19.30
N ALA A 112 -49.26 -19.05 -18.20
CA ALA A 112 -48.48 -19.24 -16.98
C ALA A 112 -48.68 -20.63 -16.37
N ALA A 113 -49.90 -21.17 -16.44
CA ALA A 113 -50.20 -22.53 -15.98
C ALA A 113 -49.56 -23.60 -16.85
N SER A 114 -49.59 -23.44 -18.20
CA SER A 114 -48.94 -24.35 -19.14
C SER A 114 -47.40 -24.29 -19.01
N ASP A 115 -46.80 -23.09 -18.89
CA ASP A 115 -45.40 -22.93 -18.67
C ASP A 115 -44.95 -23.57 -17.34
N LYS A 116 -45.73 -23.43 -16.29
CA LYS A 116 -45.51 -24.10 -15.01
C LYS A 116 -45.51 -25.62 -15.14
N LEU A 117 -46.52 -26.18 -15.80
CA LEU A 117 -46.61 -27.62 -16.04
C LEU A 117 -45.48 -28.14 -16.90
N GLU A 118 -45.08 -27.39 -17.93
CA GLU A 118 -43.92 -27.74 -18.76
C GLU A 118 -42.63 -27.72 -17.92
N TYR A 119 -42.45 -26.69 -17.09
CA TYR A 119 -41.28 -26.60 -16.19
C TYR A 119 -41.27 -27.76 -15.16
N GLU A 120 -42.43 -28.06 -14.54
CA GLU A 120 -42.57 -29.18 -13.61
C GLU A 120 -42.29 -30.53 -14.33
N SER A 121 -42.77 -30.72 -15.56
CA SER A 121 -42.51 -31.91 -16.33
C SER A 121 -41.03 -32.07 -16.69
N ARG A 122 -40.37 -30.97 -17.04
CA ARG A 122 -38.90 -30.95 -17.27
C ARG A 122 -38.11 -31.29 -16.00
N LEU A 123 -38.54 -30.74 -14.85
CA LEU A 123 -37.92 -31.10 -13.56
C LEU A 123 -38.18 -32.59 -13.22
N ALA A 124 -39.36 -33.09 -13.48
CA ALA A 124 -39.68 -34.52 -13.25
C ALA A 124 -38.83 -35.44 -14.14
N ILE A 125 -38.62 -35.09 -15.41
CA ILE A 125 -37.72 -35.82 -16.33
C ILE A 125 -36.29 -35.78 -15.82
N GLN A 126 -35.77 -34.58 -15.43
CA GLN A 126 -34.44 -34.45 -14.87
C GLN A 126 -34.24 -35.27 -13.59
N ASN A 127 -35.28 -35.38 -12.78
CA ASN A 127 -35.27 -36.23 -11.56
C ASN A 127 -35.26 -37.72 -11.86
N LEU A 128 -35.76 -38.15 -13.01
CA LEU A 128 -35.74 -39.53 -13.45
C LEU A 128 -34.50 -39.94 -14.22
N GLU A 129 -33.71 -38.96 -14.73
CA GLU A 129 -32.45 -39.23 -15.42
C GLU A 129 -31.48 -39.99 -14.50
N PRO A 130 -30.77 -41.01 -15.02
CA PRO A 130 -29.79 -41.74 -14.27
C PRO A 130 -28.57 -40.84 -13.96
N LEU A 131 -28.08 -40.88 -12.71
CA LEU A 131 -26.87 -40.20 -12.31
C LEU A 131 -25.67 -40.94 -12.89
N GLN A 132 -24.75 -40.18 -13.42
CA GLN A 132 -23.46 -40.62 -13.91
C GLN A 132 -22.33 -40.05 -13.06
N THR A 133 -21.27 -40.84 -12.87
CA THR A 133 -20.07 -40.33 -12.19
C THR A 133 -18.96 -40.17 -13.22
N ARG A 134 -18.36 -38.99 -13.27
CA ARG A 134 -17.21 -38.70 -14.12
C ARG A 134 -16.06 -38.15 -13.28
N ALA A 135 -14.86 -38.66 -13.53
CA ALA A 135 -13.62 -38.20 -12.92
C ALA A 135 -12.96 -37.15 -13.81
N PHE A 136 -12.53 -36.03 -13.23
CA PHE A 136 -11.78 -34.96 -13.85
C PHE A 136 -10.43 -34.87 -13.17
N ALA A 137 -9.32 -35.01 -13.89
CA ALA A 137 -7.98 -34.75 -13.40
C ALA A 137 -7.67 -33.27 -13.59
N LEU A 138 -7.25 -32.60 -12.52
CA LEU A 138 -6.87 -31.18 -12.54
C LEU A 138 -5.34 -31.07 -12.56
N ASN A 139 -4.82 -30.18 -13.42
CA ASN A 139 -3.39 -30.00 -13.60
C ASN A 139 -2.85 -28.82 -12.78
N TYR A 140 -3.55 -27.71 -12.75
CA TYR A 140 -3.12 -26.46 -12.14
C TYR A 140 -3.98 -26.03 -10.95
N ALA A 141 -5.30 -26.21 -11.06
CA ALA A 141 -6.24 -25.87 -10.00
C ALA A 141 -6.26 -26.97 -8.92
N LYS A 142 -6.47 -26.58 -7.65
CA LYS A 142 -6.64 -27.54 -6.56
C LYS A 142 -8.07 -28.08 -6.54
N ALA A 143 -8.22 -29.42 -6.52
CA ALA A 143 -9.52 -30.06 -6.51
C ALA A 143 -10.43 -29.57 -5.36
N HIS A 144 -9.87 -29.29 -4.18
CA HIS A 144 -10.62 -28.78 -3.04
C HIS A 144 -11.25 -27.40 -3.31
N ASP A 145 -10.51 -26.47 -3.93
CA ASP A 145 -10.98 -25.12 -4.22
C ASP A 145 -12.07 -25.13 -5.30
N VAL A 146 -11.92 -26.02 -6.30
CA VAL A 146 -12.93 -26.22 -7.35
C VAL A 146 -14.23 -26.79 -6.77
N VAL A 147 -14.17 -27.70 -5.80
CA VAL A 147 -15.37 -28.20 -5.10
C VAL A 147 -16.15 -27.08 -4.45
N LEU A 148 -15.48 -26.17 -3.74
CA LEU A 148 -16.14 -25.03 -3.08
C LEU A 148 -16.83 -24.12 -4.11
N GLN A 149 -16.20 -23.87 -5.26
CA GLN A 149 -16.79 -23.07 -6.34
C GLN A 149 -17.98 -23.77 -7.00
N VAL A 150 -17.89 -25.07 -7.27
CA VAL A 150 -18.97 -25.85 -7.88
C VAL A 150 -20.18 -25.97 -6.95
N LEU A 151 -19.95 -26.10 -5.63
CA LEU A 151 -21.00 -26.13 -4.61
C LEU A 151 -21.59 -24.75 -4.32
N GLY A 152 -21.00 -23.67 -4.82
CA GLY A 152 -21.43 -22.30 -4.54
C GLY A 152 -21.23 -21.88 -3.08
N ALA A 153 -20.33 -22.55 -2.35
CA ALA A 153 -19.97 -22.13 -1.01
C ALA A 153 -19.12 -20.84 -1.10
N PRO A 154 -19.39 -19.81 -0.27
CA PRO A 154 -18.52 -18.64 -0.23
C PRO A 154 -17.12 -19.08 0.17
N VAL A 155 -16.13 -18.77 -0.67
CA VAL A 155 -14.73 -18.95 -0.32
C VAL A 155 -14.45 -17.98 0.82
N ALA A 156 -14.42 -18.47 2.05
CA ALA A 156 -14.03 -17.68 3.21
C ALA A 156 -12.54 -17.36 3.09
N SER A 157 -12.23 -16.27 2.45
CA SER A 157 -10.89 -15.70 2.42
C SER A 157 -10.61 -15.04 3.77
N ASN A 158 -10.42 -15.78 4.80
CA ASN A 158 -9.67 -15.55 6.04
C ASN A 158 -10.34 -16.33 7.20
N PRO A 159 -9.63 -17.17 7.91
CA PRO A 159 -10.07 -17.62 9.22
C PRO A 159 -9.93 -16.44 10.18
N VAL A 160 -11.02 -15.71 10.43
CA VAL A 160 -11.08 -14.78 11.56
C VAL A 160 -10.93 -15.64 12.81
N PRO A 161 -9.92 -15.43 13.68
CA PRO A 161 -9.78 -16.21 14.89
C PRO A 161 -11.01 -15.97 15.77
N ASN A 162 -11.64 -17.06 16.06
CA ASN A 162 -12.78 -17.36 16.92
C ASN A 162 -12.98 -16.32 18.04
N LEU A 163 -13.98 -15.44 17.87
CA LEU A 163 -14.60 -14.77 18.99
C LEU A 163 -15.70 -15.70 19.52
N ALA A 164 -15.30 -16.69 20.30
CA ALA A 164 -16.20 -17.57 21.02
C ALA A 164 -17.02 -16.74 22.02
N GLY A 165 -18.26 -16.42 21.70
CA GLY A 165 -19.13 -15.79 22.68
C GLY A 165 -20.39 -15.08 22.18
N LEU A 166 -20.72 -15.06 20.89
CA LEU A 166 -22.00 -14.53 20.44
C LEU A 166 -22.78 -15.62 19.73
N ALA A 167 -23.94 -15.93 20.32
CA ALA A 167 -24.90 -16.92 19.89
C ALA A 167 -25.09 -16.95 18.36
N ALA A 168 -24.97 -18.13 17.79
CA ALA A 168 -25.40 -18.44 16.45
C ALA A 168 -26.89 -18.04 16.27
N VAL A 169 -27.11 -16.87 15.69
CA VAL A 169 -28.39 -16.53 15.11
C VAL A 169 -28.52 -17.39 13.85
N ASN A 170 -29.24 -18.48 13.97
CA ASN A 170 -29.73 -19.25 12.86
C ASN A 170 -30.71 -18.36 12.05
N SER A 171 -30.15 -17.53 11.19
CA SER A 171 -30.89 -16.99 10.06
C SER A 171 -30.89 -18.09 8.99
N PRO A 172 -32.04 -18.59 8.57
CA PRO A 172 -32.13 -19.33 7.32
C PRO A 172 -31.85 -18.30 6.20
N SER A 173 -30.61 -18.07 5.91
CA SER A 173 -30.21 -17.35 4.68
C SER A 173 -30.65 -18.25 3.53
N ASN A 174 -31.82 -17.91 2.98
CA ASN A 174 -32.30 -18.38 1.69
C ASN A 174 -31.38 -17.77 0.59
N SER A 175 -30.05 -17.91 0.77
CA SER A 175 -29.10 -17.73 -0.31
C SER A 175 -29.35 -18.90 -1.23
N VAL A 176 -30.08 -18.63 -2.30
CA VAL A 176 -30.04 -19.46 -3.50
C VAL A 176 -28.57 -19.41 -3.93
N SER A 177 -27.76 -20.25 -3.28
CA SER A 177 -26.38 -20.48 -3.68
C SER A 177 -26.50 -20.93 -5.14
N ALA A 178 -25.77 -20.25 -6.02
CA ALA A 178 -25.70 -20.59 -7.44
C ALA A 178 -24.94 -21.91 -7.60
N ARG A 179 -25.54 -23.02 -7.11
CA ARG A 179 -25.00 -24.37 -7.28
C ARG A 179 -25.06 -24.72 -8.75
N VAL A 180 -23.95 -25.10 -9.32
CA VAL A 180 -23.87 -25.60 -10.69
C VAL A 180 -24.49 -27.00 -10.79
N LEU A 181 -24.41 -27.78 -9.71
CA LEU A 181 -24.94 -29.15 -9.60
C LEU A 181 -26.46 -29.18 -9.38
N SER A 182 -27.07 -30.26 -9.86
CA SER A 182 -28.48 -30.55 -9.54
C SER A 182 -28.68 -30.80 -8.04
N VAL A 183 -29.97 -30.85 -7.60
CA VAL A 183 -30.28 -31.14 -6.20
C VAL A 183 -29.81 -32.54 -5.76
N ARG A 184 -29.71 -33.48 -6.71
CA ARG A 184 -29.23 -34.86 -6.49
C ARG A 184 -27.73 -35.02 -6.75
N GLY A 185 -27.09 -33.99 -7.31
CA GLY A 185 -25.67 -34.01 -7.65
C GLY A 185 -24.77 -33.96 -6.42
N SER A 186 -23.65 -34.66 -6.48
CA SER A 186 -22.59 -34.66 -5.49
C SER A 186 -21.23 -34.48 -6.14
N VAL A 187 -20.30 -33.86 -5.43
CA VAL A 187 -18.92 -33.67 -5.85
C VAL A 187 -17.99 -34.05 -4.71
N MET A 188 -16.91 -34.76 -5.05
CA MET A 188 -15.88 -35.20 -4.11
C MET A 188 -14.50 -34.91 -4.71
N ALA A 189 -13.62 -34.30 -3.91
CA ALA A 189 -12.23 -34.10 -4.28
C ALA A 189 -11.33 -35.15 -3.63
N GLU A 190 -10.41 -35.72 -4.40
CA GLU A 190 -9.29 -36.53 -3.92
C GLU A 190 -8.02 -35.68 -3.94
N PRO A 191 -7.58 -35.15 -2.77
CA PRO A 191 -6.45 -34.21 -2.73
C PRO A 191 -5.12 -34.85 -3.13
N ARG A 192 -4.94 -36.15 -2.91
CA ARG A 192 -3.69 -36.86 -3.18
C ARG A 192 -3.39 -36.95 -4.67
N THR A 193 -4.42 -37.20 -5.49
CA THR A 193 -4.29 -37.35 -6.96
C THR A 193 -4.78 -36.10 -7.70
N ASN A 194 -5.23 -35.07 -7.01
CA ASN A 194 -5.83 -33.85 -7.54
C ASN A 194 -6.97 -34.15 -8.55
N GLN A 195 -7.82 -35.11 -8.21
CA GLN A 195 -8.96 -35.53 -9.03
C GLN A 195 -10.26 -35.08 -8.41
N LEU A 196 -11.19 -34.73 -9.28
CA LEU A 196 -12.55 -34.33 -8.92
C LEU A 196 -13.52 -35.38 -9.45
N PHE A 197 -14.29 -35.99 -8.58
CA PHE A 197 -15.37 -36.91 -8.93
C PHE A 197 -16.69 -36.16 -8.85
N VAL A 198 -17.36 -36.02 -9.99
CA VAL A 198 -18.67 -35.38 -10.10
C VAL A 198 -19.71 -36.43 -10.44
N THR A 199 -20.74 -36.54 -9.62
CA THR A 199 -21.87 -37.42 -9.85
C THR A 199 -23.12 -36.56 -10.03
N ASP A 200 -23.66 -36.52 -11.25
CA ASP A 200 -24.83 -35.74 -11.59
C ASP A 200 -25.46 -36.26 -12.89
N ILE A 201 -26.50 -35.58 -13.39
CA ILE A 201 -27.07 -35.80 -14.72
C ILE A 201 -26.09 -35.39 -15.82
N ALA A 202 -26.11 -36.05 -16.99
CA ALA A 202 -25.17 -35.87 -18.06
C ALA A 202 -25.01 -34.41 -18.50
N SER A 203 -26.13 -33.68 -18.62
CA SER A 203 -26.15 -32.27 -19.03
C SER A 203 -25.43 -31.34 -18.04
N ARG A 204 -25.47 -31.65 -16.74
CA ARG A 204 -24.77 -30.88 -15.70
C ARG A 204 -23.28 -31.23 -15.65
N ILE A 205 -22.95 -32.50 -15.86
CA ILE A 205 -21.55 -32.93 -15.93
C ILE A 205 -20.81 -32.23 -17.07
N ASP A 206 -21.46 -32.05 -18.24
CA ASP A 206 -20.88 -31.32 -19.38
C ASP A 206 -20.71 -29.81 -19.05
N GLN A 207 -21.63 -29.19 -18.32
CA GLN A 207 -21.48 -27.82 -17.82
C GLN A 207 -20.28 -27.69 -16.86
N VAL A 208 -20.12 -28.64 -15.93
CA VAL A 208 -18.97 -28.68 -15.01
C VAL A 208 -17.67 -28.91 -15.79
N ALA A 209 -17.67 -29.77 -16.80
CA ALA A 209 -16.50 -30.00 -17.67
C ALA A 209 -16.05 -28.72 -18.36
N GLN A 210 -16.96 -27.96 -18.96
CA GLN A 210 -16.64 -26.67 -19.59
C GLN A 210 -16.15 -25.62 -18.58
N MET A 211 -16.69 -25.65 -17.35
CA MET A 211 -16.22 -24.76 -16.27
C MET A 211 -14.79 -25.13 -15.85
N ILE A 212 -14.50 -26.41 -15.66
CA ILE A 212 -13.17 -26.91 -15.30
C ILE A 212 -12.14 -26.51 -16.37
N GLU A 213 -12.46 -26.69 -17.64
CA GLU A 213 -11.56 -26.35 -18.77
C GLU A 213 -11.17 -24.85 -18.76
N ARG A 214 -12.08 -23.98 -18.31
CA ARG A 214 -11.80 -22.54 -18.18
C ARG A 214 -11.01 -22.17 -16.94
N ILE A 215 -11.10 -22.98 -15.87
CA ILE A 215 -10.44 -22.72 -14.58
C ILE A 215 -9.04 -23.36 -14.55
N ASP A 216 -8.88 -24.56 -15.13
CA ASP A 216 -7.63 -25.33 -15.07
C ASP A 216 -6.62 -24.85 -16.11
N VAL A 217 -6.21 -23.58 -15.97
CA VAL A 217 -5.22 -22.94 -16.84
C VAL A 217 -3.92 -22.67 -16.05
N PRO A 218 -2.75 -22.70 -16.71
CA PRO A 218 -1.48 -22.43 -16.06
C PRO A 218 -1.42 -21.00 -15.53
N LEU A 219 -1.06 -20.86 -14.24
CA LEU A 219 -0.85 -19.58 -13.62
C LEU A 219 0.45 -18.95 -14.12
N ARG A 220 0.38 -17.70 -14.56
CA ARG A 220 1.54 -16.90 -14.91
C ARG A 220 2.33 -16.57 -13.63
N GLN A 221 3.64 -16.55 -13.76
CA GLN A 221 4.54 -16.17 -12.67
C GLN A 221 5.14 -14.81 -12.92
N VAL A 222 5.35 -14.07 -11.83
CA VAL A 222 5.98 -12.74 -11.85
C VAL A 222 7.19 -12.78 -10.94
N MET A 223 8.33 -12.35 -11.45
CA MET A 223 9.49 -12.01 -10.65
C MET A 223 9.41 -10.53 -10.27
N ILE A 224 9.48 -10.23 -9.00
CA ILE A 224 9.45 -8.89 -8.47
C ILE A 224 10.82 -8.58 -7.86
N GLU A 225 11.46 -7.52 -8.34
CA GLU A 225 12.70 -6.99 -7.80
C GLU A 225 12.41 -5.63 -7.19
N ALA A 226 12.66 -5.48 -5.89
CA ALA A 226 12.68 -4.18 -5.25
C ALA A 226 14.13 -3.72 -5.10
N ARG A 227 14.38 -2.42 -5.28
CA ARG A 227 15.68 -1.79 -5.07
C ARG A 227 15.52 -0.64 -4.10
N ILE A 228 16.14 -0.79 -2.94
CA ILE A 228 16.13 0.19 -1.86
C ILE A 228 17.52 0.82 -1.82
N VAL A 229 17.61 2.11 -2.10
CA VAL A 229 18.84 2.89 -2.07
C VAL A 229 18.77 3.86 -0.90
N GLN A 230 19.69 3.75 0.02
CA GLN A 230 19.87 4.68 1.13
C GLN A 230 21.21 5.37 0.98
N ALA A 231 21.21 6.69 0.90
CA ALA A 231 22.40 7.53 0.92
C ALA A 231 22.42 8.34 2.22
N SER A 232 23.59 8.50 2.79
CA SER A 232 23.84 9.38 3.94
C SER A 232 25.05 10.27 3.66
N ASP A 233 24.91 11.54 3.99
CA ASP A 233 25.98 12.52 3.89
C ASP A 233 26.03 13.30 5.20
N THR A 234 27.13 13.18 5.92
CA THR A 234 27.33 13.81 7.22
C THR A 234 28.54 14.74 7.14
N PHE A 235 28.31 16.01 7.39
CA PHE A 235 29.36 17.03 7.44
C PHE A 235 29.41 17.63 8.85
N GLY A 236 30.58 17.72 9.40
CA GLY A 236 30.84 18.35 10.68
C GLY A 236 32.06 19.24 10.64
N ARG A 237 31.97 20.46 11.13
CA ARG A 237 33.07 21.41 11.27
C ARG A 237 33.01 22.07 12.62
N VAL A 238 34.13 22.06 13.35
CA VAL A 238 34.27 22.70 14.64
C VAL A 238 35.54 23.54 14.63
N LEU A 239 35.41 24.78 15.09
CA LEU A 239 36.52 25.70 15.25
C LEU A 239 36.42 26.29 16.66
N GLY A 240 37.53 26.31 17.38
CA GLY A 240 37.56 26.84 18.73
C GLY A 240 38.92 27.40 19.10
N ALA A 241 38.96 28.18 20.13
CA ALA A 241 40.18 28.81 20.63
C ALA A 241 40.28 28.70 22.15
N ARG A 242 41.50 28.57 22.61
CA ARG A 242 41.86 28.67 24.02
C ARG A 242 42.94 29.70 24.18
N LEU A 243 42.72 30.65 25.08
CA LEU A 243 43.70 31.69 25.41
C LEU A 243 44.05 31.60 26.88
N SER A 244 45.29 31.35 27.18
CA SER A 244 45.82 31.29 28.56
C SER A 244 47.10 32.11 28.67
N GLY A 245 47.40 32.59 29.85
CA GLY A 245 48.61 33.35 30.05
C GLY A 245 48.78 33.84 31.47
N VAL A 246 49.97 34.41 31.71
CA VAL A 246 50.27 35.11 32.93
C VAL A 246 50.68 36.56 32.53
N LEU A 247 49.88 37.49 32.98
CA LEU A 247 50.10 38.93 32.80
C LEU A 247 50.36 39.52 34.18
N GLY A 248 51.61 39.73 34.57
CA GLY A 248 51.90 40.36 35.87
C GLY A 248 53.37 40.60 36.04
N GLY A 249 53.74 41.80 36.54
CA GLY A 249 55.02 42.11 37.12
C GLY A 249 54.93 42.15 38.61
N GLU A 250 55.94 41.64 39.34
CA GLU A 250 56.11 41.66 40.79
C GLU A 250 54.89 41.33 41.65
N GLY A 251 54.55 40.02 41.77
CA GLY A 251 53.74 39.49 42.85
C GLY A 251 52.24 39.72 42.84
N ARG A 252 51.69 40.28 41.80
CA ARG A 252 50.23 40.41 41.64
C ARG A 252 49.69 39.65 40.40
N LEU A 253 49.03 38.53 40.68
CA LEU A 253 48.31 37.78 39.69
C LEU A 253 47.00 38.47 39.35
N ALA A 254 46.83 38.94 38.12
CA ALA A 254 45.49 39.22 37.61
C ALA A 254 44.85 37.93 37.16
N VAL A 255 43.99 37.35 37.97
CA VAL A 255 43.35 36.09 37.71
C VAL A 255 42.02 36.35 37.03
N GLY A 256 41.97 36.04 35.77
CA GLY A 256 40.68 35.78 35.10
C GLY A 256 40.49 34.27 35.02
N SER A 257 40.00 33.66 36.10
CA SER A 257 39.59 32.25 36.00
C SER A 257 38.12 32.15 35.67
N VAL A 258 37.82 31.75 34.48
CA VAL A 258 36.49 31.28 34.11
C VAL A 258 36.52 29.76 34.29
N SER A 259 36.17 29.30 35.46
CA SER A 259 35.87 27.88 35.71
C SER A 259 34.58 27.56 34.94
N ALA A 260 34.65 26.88 33.83
CA ALA A 260 33.49 26.18 33.29
C ALA A 260 33.23 25.00 34.23
N ALA A 261 32.39 25.25 35.25
CA ALA A 261 31.79 24.18 36.05
C ALA A 261 30.89 23.36 35.11
N GLY A 262 31.25 22.10 34.89
CA GLY A 262 30.31 21.17 34.29
C GLY A 262 30.84 20.20 33.25
N VAL A 263 32.07 19.73 33.33
CA VAL A 263 32.43 18.49 32.63
C VAL A 263 33.05 17.53 33.59
N THR A 264 32.20 16.94 34.43
CA THR A 264 32.49 15.68 35.08
C THR A 264 31.99 14.59 34.14
N SER A 265 32.82 14.10 33.30
CA SER A 265 32.68 12.74 32.76
C SER A 265 34.07 12.18 32.54
N GLY A 266 34.34 11.27 33.34
CA GLY A 266 35.34 10.31 33.48
C GLY A 266 36.32 10.07 32.34
N ALA A 267 37.55 9.86 32.78
CA ALA A 267 38.61 9.15 32.09
C ALA A 267 39.15 9.81 30.81
N SER A 268 40.00 10.71 30.98
CA SER A 268 41.21 10.94 30.16
C SER A 268 41.87 12.31 30.30
N ASN A 269 41.67 12.97 31.43
CA ASN A 269 42.32 14.26 31.67
C ASN A 269 43.82 14.19 32.08
N ALA A 270 44.40 12.98 32.07
CA ALA A 270 45.80 12.79 32.45
C ALA A 270 46.83 13.25 31.36
N ALA A 271 46.40 13.38 30.10
CA ALA A 271 47.32 13.66 29.00
C ALA A 271 47.49 15.16 28.69
N THR A 272 46.53 16.02 29.06
CA THR A 272 46.57 17.44 28.75
C THR A 272 47.23 18.32 29.84
N SER A 273 47.22 17.82 31.09
CA SER A 273 47.92 18.54 32.18
C SER A 273 49.42 18.37 32.14
N GLY A 274 49.94 17.32 31.54
CA GLY A 274 51.35 17.03 31.46
C GLY A 274 52.16 17.93 30.52
N GLN A 275 51.60 18.41 29.43
CA GLN A 275 52.35 19.21 28.44
C GLN A 275 52.48 20.70 28.85
N ALA A 276 51.46 21.25 29.48
CA ALA A 276 51.55 22.60 30.00
C ALA A 276 52.52 22.71 31.18
N SER A 277 52.60 21.69 32.03
CA SER A 277 53.59 21.64 33.11
C SER A 277 55.02 21.51 32.63
N GLY A 278 55.27 20.82 31.50
CA GLY A 278 56.59 20.65 30.94
C GLY A 278 57.22 21.96 30.40
N VAL A 279 56.40 22.81 29.81
CA VAL A 279 56.84 24.10 29.29
C VAL A 279 57.16 25.09 30.41
N ILE A 280 56.39 25.08 31.50
CA ILE A 280 56.59 25.94 32.66
C ILE A 280 57.84 25.51 33.46
N ASN A 281 58.05 24.21 33.61
CA ASN A 281 59.21 23.68 34.34
C ASN A 281 60.53 23.94 33.63
N ASN A 282 60.56 23.96 32.28
CA ASN A 282 61.75 24.32 31.51
C ASN A 282 62.05 25.83 31.50
N ALA A 283 61.04 26.68 31.65
CA ALA A 283 61.22 28.12 31.70
C ALA A 283 61.61 28.65 33.11
N LEU A 284 61.41 27.87 34.16
CA LEU A 284 61.65 28.22 35.56
C LEU A 284 62.80 27.42 36.18
N ASN A 285 63.75 26.94 35.39
CA ASN A 285 64.92 26.21 35.88
C ASN A 285 65.77 27.08 36.81
N GLY A 286 65.35 27.22 38.02
CA GLY A 286 66.05 27.97 39.05
C GLY A 286 65.29 28.26 40.33
N ALA A 287 64.01 28.04 40.36
CA ALA A 287 63.24 28.23 41.59
C ALA A 287 62.54 26.90 42.03
N SER A 288 63.07 26.26 43.02
CA SER A 288 62.43 25.18 43.76
C SER A 288 61.20 25.74 44.44
N VAL A 289 60.03 25.53 43.84
CA VAL A 289 58.78 25.83 44.49
C VAL A 289 58.49 24.68 45.45
N ALA A 290 58.68 24.97 46.72
CA ALA A 290 58.30 24.05 47.80
C ALA A 290 56.78 23.72 47.65
N SER A 291 56.49 22.42 47.55
CA SER A 291 55.16 21.91 47.51
C SER A 291 54.48 22.15 48.90
N THR A 292 53.82 23.29 49.02
CA THR A 292 52.79 23.47 50.00
C THR A 292 51.46 23.02 49.32
N SER A 293 50.78 22.09 49.91
CA SER A 293 49.55 21.46 49.49
C SER A 293 48.36 22.44 49.47
N GLY A 294 48.37 23.30 48.53
CA GLY A 294 47.29 24.18 48.09
C GLY A 294 47.55 24.39 46.61
N ALA A 295 46.87 23.65 45.79
CA ALA A 295 47.03 23.75 44.31
C ALA A 295 46.67 25.15 43.83
N LEU A 296 47.62 26.03 43.79
CA LEU A 296 47.60 27.23 42.96
C LEU A 296 47.84 26.78 41.53
N SER A 297 46.74 26.56 40.79
CA SER A 297 46.83 26.42 39.34
C SER A 297 47.30 27.77 38.75
N THR A 298 48.58 27.84 38.46
CA THR A 298 49.25 29.06 37.96
C THR A 298 48.95 29.40 36.50
N SER A 299 48.07 28.71 35.84
CA SER A 299 47.62 29.04 34.48
C SER A 299 46.27 29.72 34.50
N ALA A 300 46.25 31.02 34.39
CA ALA A 300 45.00 31.77 34.15
C ALA A 300 44.53 31.51 32.72
N GLN A 301 43.41 30.87 32.59
CA GLN A 301 42.73 30.77 31.30
C GLN A 301 41.80 31.96 31.14
N PHE A 302 42.05 32.78 30.12
CA PHE A 302 41.22 33.95 29.78
C PHE A 302 40.01 33.54 28.93
N VAL A 303 40.19 32.60 28.02
CA VAL A 303 39.18 32.02 27.16
C VAL A 303 39.41 30.52 27.06
N ASN A 304 38.36 29.74 27.29
CA ASN A 304 38.42 28.30 27.17
C ASN A 304 37.22 27.79 26.33
N LEU A 305 37.31 27.99 25.04
CA LEU A 305 36.32 27.59 24.04
C LEU A 305 36.95 26.68 23.00
N PRO A 306 37.57 25.55 23.37
CA PRO A 306 38.21 24.64 22.42
C PRO A 306 37.18 23.98 21.52
N ALA A 307 37.59 23.59 20.32
CA ALA A 307 36.80 22.76 19.45
C ALA A 307 36.63 21.38 20.07
N GLY A 308 35.38 20.91 20.15
CA GLY A 308 35.05 19.53 20.58
C GLY A 308 35.48 18.52 19.51
N GLY A 309 35.59 17.25 19.90
CA GLY A 309 35.75 16.16 18.94
C GLY A 309 34.48 15.90 18.14
N ILE A 310 34.61 15.30 16.97
CA ILE A 310 33.54 14.83 16.11
C ILE A 310 33.68 13.32 15.91
N ASN A 311 32.65 12.55 16.12
CA ASN A 311 32.62 11.10 15.86
C ASN A 311 33.78 10.31 16.53
N GLY A 312 34.21 10.72 17.74
CA GLY A 312 35.29 10.06 18.46
C GLY A 312 36.72 10.53 18.10
N PHE A 313 36.86 11.39 17.09
CA PHE A 313 38.14 12.01 16.73
C PHE A 313 38.31 13.32 17.46
N ALA A 314 39.49 13.50 18.09
CA ALA A 314 39.84 14.75 18.73
C ALA A 314 40.15 15.83 17.70
N SER A 315 39.84 17.10 18.03
CA SER A 315 40.21 18.23 17.21
C SER A 315 41.74 18.39 17.19
N ALA A 316 42.29 18.74 16.02
CA ALA A 316 43.68 19.16 15.94
C ALA A 316 43.89 20.51 16.65
N SER A 317 44.93 20.63 17.45
CA SER A 317 45.26 21.87 18.12
C SER A 317 46.60 22.44 17.62
N PHE A 318 46.64 23.74 17.44
CA PHE A 318 47.82 24.48 17.03
C PHE A 318 48.16 25.53 18.08
N PRO A 319 49.08 25.23 19.01
CA PRO A 319 49.47 26.17 20.05
C PRO A 319 50.51 27.20 19.52
N VAL A 320 50.28 28.45 19.84
CA VAL A 320 51.23 29.55 19.61
C VAL A 320 51.50 30.21 20.95
N SER A 321 52.75 30.22 21.38
CA SER A 321 53.18 30.79 22.65
C SER A 321 54.07 31.98 22.43
N ILE A 322 53.74 33.10 23.10
CA ILE A 322 54.56 34.32 23.13
C ILE A 322 55.07 34.49 24.57
N PHE A 323 56.40 34.56 24.70
CA PHE A 323 57.05 34.65 26.01
C PHE A 323 57.88 35.94 26.10
N ASN A 324 57.76 36.65 27.21
CA ASN A 324 58.61 37.79 27.56
C ASN A 324 59.45 37.48 28.81
N ALA A 325 60.73 37.16 28.57
CA ALA A 325 61.64 36.73 29.61
C ALA A 325 61.90 37.79 30.67
N THR A 326 61.90 39.06 30.28
CA THR A 326 62.25 40.18 31.19
C THR A 326 61.18 40.44 32.24
N LYS A 327 59.91 40.09 31.95
CA LYS A 327 58.75 40.33 32.82
C LYS A 327 58.07 39.05 33.30
N ASN A 328 58.64 37.86 33.06
CA ASN A 328 58.06 36.56 33.32
C ASN A 328 56.56 36.48 32.89
N GLN A 329 56.25 37.00 31.70
CA GLN A 329 54.91 37.00 31.13
C GLN A 329 54.88 36.02 30.00
N PHE A 330 53.84 35.23 29.91
CA PHE A 330 53.57 34.41 28.72
C PHE A 330 52.10 34.49 28.33
N LEU A 331 51.87 34.41 27.06
CA LEU A 331 50.56 34.29 26.44
C LEU A 331 50.59 33.07 25.52
N ASN A 332 49.69 32.12 25.78
CA ASN A 332 49.52 30.92 24.99
C ASN A 332 48.15 30.96 24.32
N LEU A 333 48.15 30.97 23.00
CA LEU A 333 46.98 30.87 22.16
C LEU A 333 46.98 29.48 21.53
N GLU A 334 45.94 28.69 21.79
CA GLU A 334 45.68 27.40 21.17
C GLU A 334 44.47 27.50 20.27
N LEU A 335 44.66 27.27 18.99
CA LEU A 335 43.59 27.12 18.02
C LEU A 335 43.31 25.67 17.81
N SER A 336 42.06 25.29 17.93
CA SER A 336 41.59 23.92 17.70
C SER A 336 40.57 23.87 16.56
N ALA A 337 40.77 22.95 15.63
CA ALA A 337 39.87 22.78 14.50
C ALA A 337 39.73 21.30 14.11
N LEU A 338 38.54 20.94 13.67
CA LEU A 338 38.28 19.63 13.10
C LEU A 338 37.20 19.78 12.02
N GLU A 339 37.43 19.14 10.90
CA GLU A 339 36.41 18.98 9.83
C GLU A 339 36.28 17.50 9.50
N SER A 340 35.04 17.04 9.37
CA SER A 340 34.71 15.65 9.08
C SER A 340 33.66 15.59 7.98
N ASP A 341 33.94 14.83 6.94
CA ASP A 341 33.02 14.56 5.83
C ASP A 341 32.83 13.05 5.73
N GLY A 342 31.61 12.58 5.90
CA GLY A 342 31.25 11.16 5.89
C GLY A 342 30.16 10.90 4.88
N LYS A 343 30.45 10.02 3.91
CA LYS A 343 29.47 9.60 2.89
C LYS A 343 29.25 8.10 2.97
N GLY A 344 27.99 7.72 3.09
CA GLY A 344 27.58 6.33 3.14
C GLY A 344 26.54 6.03 2.08
N ARG A 345 26.58 4.83 1.50
CA ARG A 345 25.57 4.34 0.59
C ARG A 345 25.31 2.88 0.83
N VAL A 346 24.02 2.53 1.03
CA VAL A 346 23.56 1.15 1.20
C VAL A 346 22.55 0.85 0.12
N ILE A 347 22.73 -0.25 -0.59
CA ILE A 347 21.81 -0.72 -1.62
C ILE A 347 21.35 -2.11 -1.21
N SER A 348 20.03 -2.33 -1.18
CA SER A 348 19.40 -3.60 -0.87
C SER A 348 18.47 -4.00 -2.01
N ASN A 349 18.62 -5.21 -2.55
CA ASN A 349 17.86 -5.70 -3.70
C ASN A 349 17.16 -7.04 -3.36
N PRO A 350 16.06 -7.04 -2.60
CA PRO A 350 15.27 -8.25 -2.42
C PRO A 350 14.57 -8.62 -3.73
N ARG A 351 14.52 -9.95 -4.03
CA ARG A 351 13.86 -10.50 -5.21
C ARG A 351 13.02 -11.68 -4.81
N VAL A 352 11.82 -11.77 -5.36
CA VAL A 352 10.91 -12.88 -5.11
C VAL A 352 10.15 -13.22 -6.38
N VAL A 353 9.86 -14.52 -6.57
CA VAL A 353 9.02 -15.01 -7.64
C VAL A 353 7.75 -15.58 -7.04
N THR A 354 6.62 -15.18 -7.61
CA THR A 354 5.31 -15.69 -7.17
C THR A 354 4.36 -15.83 -8.35
N ALA A 355 3.30 -16.62 -8.16
CA ALA A 355 2.22 -16.73 -9.13
C ALA A 355 1.32 -15.47 -9.08
N ASP A 356 0.55 -15.26 -10.14
CA ASP A 356 -0.47 -14.23 -10.21
C ASP A 356 -1.44 -14.35 -9.02
N GLN A 357 -1.75 -13.22 -8.36
CA GLN A 357 -2.61 -13.10 -7.18
C GLN A 357 -2.15 -13.89 -5.93
N ALA A 358 -0.93 -14.43 -5.94
CA ALA A 358 -0.37 -15.12 -4.80
C ALA A 358 0.57 -14.21 -4.00
N LYS A 359 0.32 -14.09 -2.70
CA LYS A 359 1.15 -13.32 -1.78
C LYS A 359 2.51 -13.99 -1.58
N ALA A 360 3.58 -13.24 -1.73
CA ALA A 360 4.94 -13.68 -1.46
C ALA A 360 5.62 -12.78 -0.44
N ILE A 361 6.45 -13.38 0.39
CA ILE A 361 7.20 -12.68 1.44
C ILE A 361 8.65 -13.14 1.36
N ILE A 362 9.57 -12.18 1.37
CA ILE A 362 11.00 -12.43 1.59
C ILE A 362 11.49 -11.51 2.71
N GLU A 363 12.16 -12.08 3.69
CA GLU A 363 12.70 -11.33 4.82
C GLU A 363 14.12 -11.76 5.15
N GLN A 364 14.95 -10.82 5.58
CA GLN A 364 16.32 -11.04 6.04
C GLN A 364 16.66 -10.03 7.13
N GLY A 365 17.18 -10.49 8.25
CA GLY A 365 17.52 -9.58 9.35
C GLY A 365 18.08 -10.31 10.56
N THR A 366 18.04 -9.62 11.69
CA THR A 366 18.50 -10.10 13.01
C THR A 366 17.37 -10.00 14.01
N GLU A 367 17.34 -10.91 14.97
CA GLU A 367 16.44 -10.85 16.13
C GLU A 367 17.19 -10.30 17.33
N LEU A 368 16.63 -9.28 17.97
CA LEU A 368 17.21 -8.61 19.11
C LEU A 368 16.45 -9.02 20.37
N PRO A 369 17.15 -9.57 21.39
CA PRO A 369 16.53 -9.88 22.67
C PRO A 369 16.28 -8.61 23.48
N TYR A 370 15.14 -8.52 24.13
CA TYR A 370 14.82 -7.49 25.11
C TYR A 370 14.13 -8.10 26.33
N GLN A 371 14.35 -7.53 27.48
CA GLN A 371 13.79 -8.01 28.75
C GLN A 371 12.40 -7.39 28.95
N THR A 372 11.42 -8.24 29.23
CA THR A 372 10.07 -7.82 29.63
C THR A 372 9.85 -8.27 31.09
N ALA A 373 9.34 -7.35 31.91
CA ALA A 373 8.93 -7.68 33.27
C ALA A 373 7.65 -8.55 33.22
N ALA A 374 7.69 -9.72 33.82
CA ALA A 374 6.51 -10.54 34.02
C ALA A 374 5.79 -10.15 35.33
N ALA A 375 4.47 -10.35 35.39
CA ALA A 375 3.64 -9.98 36.54
C ALA A 375 4.03 -10.65 37.86
N SER A 376 4.87 -11.70 37.83
CA SER A 376 5.39 -12.42 38.97
C SER A 376 6.75 -11.92 39.48
N GLY A 377 7.29 -10.81 38.96
CA GLY A 377 8.63 -10.31 39.27
C GLY A 377 9.78 -11.04 38.57
N ALA A 378 9.49 -12.07 37.78
CA ALA A 378 10.47 -12.72 36.92
C ALA A 378 10.66 -11.92 35.62
N THR A 379 11.89 -11.91 35.08
CA THR A 379 12.15 -11.32 33.74
C THR A 379 12.00 -12.38 32.68
N SER A 380 11.22 -12.06 31.64
CA SER A 380 11.10 -12.86 30.44
C SER A 380 11.88 -12.20 29.29
N ILE A 381 12.48 -13.00 28.42
CA ILE A 381 13.16 -12.51 27.23
C ILE A 381 12.19 -12.62 26.06
N ALA A 382 11.92 -11.50 25.40
CA ALA A 382 11.19 -11.45 24.15
C ALA A 382 12.15 -11.02 23.03
N PHE A 383 11.85 -11.42 21.80
CA PHE A 383 12.66 -11.08 20.63
C PHE A 383 11.89 -10.12 19.74
N ARG A 384 12.60 -9.11 19.21
CA ARG A 384 12.10 -8.23 18.14
C ARG A 384 12.98 -8.38 16.92
N LYS A 385 12.34 -8.44 15.76
CA LYS A 385 13.03 -8.52 14.47
C LYS A 385 13.42 -7.12 14.02
N ALA A 386 14.67 -6.97 13.59
CA ALA A 386 15.15 -5.86 12.80
C ALA A 386 15.51 -6.43 11.43
N ASN A 387 14.59 -6.33 10.45
CA ASN A 387 14.71 -7.01 9.18
C ASN A 387 14.38 -6.12 7.98
N LEU A 388 14.92 -6.50 6.84
CA LEU A 388 14.46 -6.12 5.53
C LEU A 388 13.37 -7.11 5.13
N LYS A 389 12.14 -6.63 4.90
CA LYS A 389 10.99 -7.44 4.48
C LYS A 389 10.42 -6.84 3.20
N LEU A 390 10.22 -7.68 2.21
CA LEU A 390 9.41 -7.40 1.04
C LEU A 390 8.24 -8.38 1.03
N GLU A 391 7.04 -7.85 1.12
CA GLU A 391 5.79 -8.56 0.96
C GLU A 391 5.08 -8.01 -0.26
N VAL A 392 4.66 -8.87 -1.19
CA VAL A 392 4.09 -8.44 -2.45
C VAL A 392 3.02 -9.40 -2.93
N THR A 393 1.94 -8.83 -3.47
CA THR A 393 0.89 -9.55 -4.18
C THR A 393 0.76 -8.94 -5.58
N PRO A 394 1.23 -9.63 -6.63
CA PRO A 394 1.08 -9.16 -8.00
C PRO A 394 -0.29 -9.55 -8.57
N GLN A 395 -0.82 -8.70 -9.46
CA GLN A 395 -1.98 -8.97 -10.29
C GLN A 395 -1.69 -8.56 -11.73
N ILE A 396 -1.75 -9.51 -12.66
CA ILE A 396 -1.51 -9.25 -14.07
C ILE A 396 -2.80 -8.71 -14.70
N THR A 397 -2.71 -7.54 -15.35
CA THR A 397 -3.84 -6.95 -16.07
C THR A 397 -3.96 -7.56 -17.49
N PRO A 398 -5.17 -7.53 -18.10
CA PRO A 398 -5.35 -7.99 -19.48
C PRO A 398 -4.49 -7.25 -20.51
N GLU A 399 -4.12 -6.02 -20.21
CA GLU A 399 -3.28 -5.16 -21.06
C GLU A 399 -1.79 -5.49 -20.97
N GLY A 400 -1.39 -6.41 -20.07
CA GLY A 400 0.00 -6.84 -19.87
C GLY A 400 0.77 -6.02 -18.81
N GLY A 401 0.14 -5.05 -18.18
CA GLY A 401 0.66 -4.38 -16.99
C GLY A 401 0.56 -5.28 -15.76
N ILE A 402 1.29 -4.95 -14.71
CA ILE A 402 1.30 -5.69 -13.44
C ILE A 402 0.95 -4.72 -12.33
N MET A 403 -0.18 -4.93 -11.70
CA MET A 403 -0.55 -4.24 -10.47
C MET A 403 0.14 -4.95 -9.30
N LEU A 404 0.83 -4.19 -8.48
CA LEU A 404 1.58 -4.68 -7.33
C LEU A 404 1.01 -4.05 -6.06
N ASP A 405 0.60 -4.89 -5.13
CA ASP A 405 0.34 -4.51 -3.74
C ASP A 405 1.60 -4.82 -2.94
N LEU A 406 2.25 -3.77 -2.44
CA LEU A 406 3.60 -3.80 -1.89
C LEU A 406 3.63 -3.33 -0.44
N ASP A 407 4.23 -4.14 0.40
CA ASP A 407 4.60 -3.78 1.77
C ASP A 407 6.11 -4.02 1.93
N ILE A 408 6.86 -2.94 2.04
CA ILE A 408 8.32 -2.96 2.16
C ILE A 408 8.70 -2.35 3.50
N SER A 409 9.36 -3.11 4.35
CA SER A 409 9.95 -2.60 5.57
C SER A 409 11.45 -2.85 5.58
N LYS A 410 12.19 -1.83 6.02
CA LYS A 410 13.63 -1.90 6.26
C LYS A 410 13.92 -1.39 7.65
N ASP A 411 14.16 -2.33 8.55
CA ASP A 411 14.52 -2.07 9.93
C ASP A 411 16.03 -2.21 10.11
N SER A 412 16.62 -1.36 10.91
CA SER A 412 18.03 -1.42 11.28
C SER A 412 18.22 -1.30 12.78
N VAL A 413 19.29 -1.89 13.27
CA VAL A 413 19.65 -1.79 14.69
C VAL A 413 20.14 -0.38 14.97
N GLY A 414 19.42 0.35 15.81
CA GLY A 414 19.75 1.69 16.25
C GLY A 414 20.66 1.70 17.48
N GLN A 415 20.62 2.78 18.23
CA GLN A 415 21.46 2.97 19.40
C GLN A 415 21.10 2.04 20.57
N ILE A 416 22.10 1.69 21.36
CA ILE A 416 21.90 0.93 22.60
C ILE A 416 21.33 1.87 23.65
N THR A 417 20.20 1.49 24.21
CA THR A 417 19.55 2.19 25.33
C THR A 417 19.61 1.32 26.59
N PRO A 418 19.39 1.89 27.80
CA PRO A 418 19.35 1.10 29.03
C PRO A 418 18.27 -0.01 29.03
N ALA A 419 17.25 0.10 28.17
CA ALA A 419 16.17 -0.87 28.02
C ALA A 419 16.43 -1.91 26.91
N GLY A 420 17.52 -1.80 26.15
CA GLY A 420 17.86 -2.66 25.03
C GLY A 420 18.24 -1.86 23.77
N PHE A 421 18.25 -2.51 22.63
CA PHE A 421 18.54 -1.87 21.36
C PHE A 421 17.31 -1.11 20.80
N ALA A 422 17.50 0.11 20.35
CA ALA A 422 16.51 0.81 19.53
C ALA A 422 16.44 0.15 18.13
N ILE A 423 15.30 0.23 17.48
CA ILE A 423 15.13 -0.23 16.10
C ILE A 423 14.67 0.97 15.28
N ASP A 424 15.47 1.33 14.27
CA ASP A 424 15.12 2.36 13.31
C ASP A 424 14.32 1.71 12.19
N THR A 425 13.05 2.11 12.05
CA THR A 425 12.10 1.50 11.11
C THR A 425 11.84 2.42 9.94
N LYS A 426 11.80 1.85 8.73
CA LYS A 426 11.39 2.52 7.50
C LYS A 426 10.40 1.62 6.78
N HIS A 427 9.17 2.11 6.59
CA HIS A 427 8.07 1.32 6.06
C HIS A 427 7.38 2.06 4.92
N VAL A 428 7.12 1.34 3.84
CA VAL A 428 6.40 1.81 2.66
C VAL A 428 5.34 0.78 2.30
N ASN A 429 4.08 1.19 2.32
CA ASN A 429 2.94 0.39 1.89
C ASN A 429 2.23 1.14 0.77
N THR A 430 2.08 0.52 -0.40
CA THR A 430 1.49 1.16 -1.58
C THR A 430 1.02 0.15 -2.60
N GLN A 431 0.11 0.59 -3.45
CA GLN A 431 -0.34 -0.15 -4.62
C GLN A 431 0.03 0.63 -5.88
N VAL A 432 0.67 -0.03 -6.85
CA VAL A 432 1.17 0.61 -8.07
C VAL A 432 0.98 -0.30 -9.28
N LEU A 433 0.64 0.30 -10.42
CA LEU A 433 0.60 -0.36 -11.72
C LEU A 433 1.91 -0.09 -12.46
N VAL A 434 2.58 -1.14 -12.91
CA VAL A 434 3.87 -1.07 -13.60
C VAL A 434 3.83 -1.93 -14.86
N ASP A 435 4.41 -1.45 -15.94
CA ASP A 435 4.56 -2.22 -17.16
C ASP A 435 5.54 -3.40 -16.97
N ASN A 436 5.34 -4.47 -17.71
CA ASN A 436 6.22 -5.65 -17.66
C ASN A 436 7.67 -5.30 -17.99
N GLY A 437 8.57 -5.50 -17.02
CA GLY A 437 9.99 -5.13 -17.11
C GLY A 437 10.28 -3.65 -16.88
N GLY A 438 9.28 -2.81 -16.69
CA GLY A 438 9.42 -1.40 -16.33
C GLY A 438 9.90 -1.24 -14.89
N THR A 439 10.65 -0.17 -14.61
CA THR A 439 11.06 0.21 -13.26
C THR A 439 10.36 1.50 -12.86
N VAL A 440 9.69 1.48 -11.74
CA VAL A 440 9.02 2.66 -11.19
C VAL A 440 9.60 2.98 -9.81
N MET A 441 9.73 4.25 -9.51
CA MET A 441 10.02 4.74 -8.16
C MET A 441 8.70 4.83 -7.39
N ILE A 442 8.57 4.02 -6.33
CA ILE A 442 7.36 3.99 -5.50
C ILE A 442 7.36 5.08 -4.42
N GLY A 443 8.52 5.52 -3.99
CA GLY A 443 8.61 6.56 -2.98
C GLY A 443 10.03 6.82 -2.53
N GLY A 444 10.16 7.85 -1.71
CA GLY A 444 11.42 8.21 -1.09
C GLY A 444 11.21 9.11 0.10
N ILE A 445 12.21 9.16 0.98
CA ILE A 445 12.27 10.03 2.14
C ILE A 445 13.57 10.79 2.05
N TYR A 446 13.49 12.10 2.10
CA TYR A 446 14.65 12.97 2.20
C TYR A 446 14.59 13.70 3.53
N GLU A 447 15.65 13.61 4.30
CA GLU A 447 15.78 14.25 5.59
C GLU A 447 17.10 15.02 5.64
N THR A 448 17.04 16.26 6.09
CA THR A 448 18.24 17.06 6.32
C THR A 448 18.13 17.70 7.70
N THR A 449 19.19 17.53 8.49
CA THR A 449 19.33 18.14 9.80
C THR A 449 20.55 19.03 9.75
N GLU A 450 20.36 20.31 9.98
CA GLU A 450 21.44 21.28 10.07
C GLU A 450 21.41 21.90 11.46
N GLN A 451 22.57 21.94 12.09
CA GLN A 451 22.78 22.55 13.41
C GLN A 451 24.02 23.44 13.36
N GLU A 452 23.83 24.66 13.83
CA GLU A 452 24.91 25.63 13.93
C GLU A 452 24.90 26.23 15.34
N ASP A 453 25.95 25.94 16.10
CA ASP A 453 26.12 26.40 17.47
C ASP A 453 27.28 27.37 17.52
N GLU A 454 27.07 28.59 18.02
CA GLU A 454 28.09 29.57 18.25
C GLU A 454 28.16 29.93 19.74
N TYR A 455 29.28 29.65 20.34
CA TYR A 455 29.60 30.05 21.73
C TYR A 455 30.63 31.13 21.68
N LYS A 456 30.36 32.34 22.19
CA LYS A 456 31.26 33.47 22.14
C LYS A 456 31.31 34.23 23.44
N VAL A 457 32.45 34.88 23.67
CA VAL A 457 32.54 35.87 24.75
C VAL A 457 31.83 37.14 24.28
N PRO A 458 30.84 37.69 25.01
CA PRO A 458 30.12 38.89 24.64
C PRO A 458 31.10 40.05 24.38
N LEU A 459 30.83 40.88 23.40
CA LEU A 459 31.64 41.99 22.95
C LEU A 459 32.96 41.62 22.27
N LEU A 460 33.75 40.72 22.83
CA LEU A 460 35.06 40.30 22.25
C LEU A 460 34.87 39.36 21.05
N GLY A 461 33.87 38.48 21.07
CA GLY A 461 33.57 37.61 19.97
C GLY A 461 33.05 38.32 18.72
N ASP A 462 32.58 39.57 18.85
CA ASP A 462 32.01 40.35 17.74
C ASP A 462 33.02 41.28 17.05
N ILE A 463 34.25 41.31 17.55
CA ILE A 463 35.31 42.12 16.96
C ILE A 463 35.73 41.53 15.61
N PRO A 464 35.72 42.30 14.52
CA PRO A 464 36.18 41.81 13.22
C PRO A 464 37.65 41.40 13.31
N LEU A 465 38.03 40.26 12.66
CA LEU A 465 39.35 39.63 12.68
C LEU A 465 39.78 39.01 14.01
N LEU A 466 39.58 39.66 15.14
CA LEU A 466 40.03 39.18 16.46
C LEU A 466 38.95 38.29 17.12
N GLY A 467 37.69 38.40 16.73
CA GLY A 467 36.57 37.64 17.34
C GLY A 467 36.70 36.12 17.21
N VAL A 468 37.47 35.62 16.22
CA VAL A 468 37.72 34.19 16.03
C VAL A 468 38.41 33.57 17.24
N PHE A 469 39.21 34.30 17.98
CA PHE A 469 39.94 33.84 19.18
C PHE A 469 39.03 33.79 20.43
N PHE A 470 37.81 34.37 20.36
CA PHE A 470 36.87 34.49 21.47
C PHE A 470 35.55 33.76 21.22
N LYS A 471 35.54 32.87 20.21
CA LYS A 471 34.37 32.09 19.89
C LYS A 471 34.69 30.65 19.54
N ASN A 472 33.71 29.78 19.80
CA ASN A 472 33.66 28.43 19.32
C ASN A 472 32.48 28.35 18.34
N HIS A 473 32.77 27.84 17.17
CA HIS A 473 31.77 27.65 16.12
C HIS A 473 31.70 26.19 15.75
N ARG A 474 30.54 25.63 15.85
CA ARG A 474 30.25 24.23 15.46
C ARG A 474 29.13 24.21 14.42
N ARG A 475 29.40 23.62 13.31
CA ARG A 475 28.40 23.36 12.28
C ARG A 475 28.35 21.86 12.01
N SER A 476 27.13 21.31 12.03
CA SER A 476 26.84 19.92 11.72
C SER A 476 25.71 19.87 10.71
N SER A 477 25.89 19.11 9.65
CA SER A 477 24.86 18.85 8.65
C SER A 477 24.79 17.36 8.42
N SER A 478 23.60 16.79 8.54
CA SER A 478 23.31 15.37 8.26
C SER A 478 22.19 15.30 7.25
N ARG A 479 22.45 14.67 6.13
CA ARG A 479 21.48 14.43 5.06
C ARG A 479 21.30 12.94 4.89
N GLN A 480 20.06 12.52 4.82
CA GLN A 480 19.69 11.12 4.58
C GLN A 480 18.66 11.08 3.46
N GLU A 481 18.89 10.21 2.51
CA GLU A 481 17.98 9.98 1.40
C GLU A 481 17.68 8.49 1.29
N LEU A 482 16.40 8.15 1.18
CA LEU A 482 15.92 6.81 0.94
C LEU A 482 15.09 6.84 -0.34
N LEU A 483 15.44 6.00 -1.31
CA LEU A 483 14.67 5.81 -2.54
C LEU A 483 14.29 4.34 -2.69
N VAL A 484 13.07 4.09 -3.09
CA VAL A 484 12.55 2.73 -3.29
C VAL A 484 12.02 2.60 -4.71
N PHE A 485 12.58 1.63 -5.44
CA PHE A 485 12.20 1.29 -6.81
C PHE A 485 11.67 -0.14 -6.85
N VAL A 486 10.75 -0.41 -7.76
CA VAL A 486 10.27 -1.76 -8.04
C VAL A 486 10.27 -2.05 -9.53
N THR A 487 10.58 -3.29 -9.87
CA THR A 487 10.64 -3.80 -11.24
C THR A 487 9.97 -5.17 -11.27
N PRO A 488 8.73 -5.29 -11.75
CA PRO A 488 8.13 -6.58 -12.01
C PRO A 488 8.52 -7.10 -13.39
N LYS A 489 8.66 -8.41 -13.50
CA LYS A 489 8.92 -9.10 -14.77
C LYS A 489 8.12 -10.38 -14.84
N MET A 490 7.26 -10.51 -15.85
CA MET A 490 6.59 -11.78 -16.14
C MET A 490 7.59 -12.82 -16.58
N LEU A 491 7.45 -14.03 -16.04
CA LEU A 491 8.21 -15.20 -16.46
C LEU A 491 7.36 -15.98 -17.45
N ASP A 492 7.80 -16.03 -18.69
CA ASP A 492 7.17 -16.86 -19.71
C ASP A 492 7.45 -18.34 -19.39
N HIS A 493 6.40 -19.06 -19.09
CA HIS A 493 6.47 -20.50 -18.98
C HIS A 493 6.58 -21.05 -20.40
N ARG A 494 7.80 -21.22 -20.92
CA ARG A 494 8.00 -22.00 -22.15
C ARG A 494 7.61 -23.45 -21.81
N VAL A 495 6.39 -23.82 -22.18
CA VAL A 495 6.01 -25.22 -22.25
C VAL A 495 6.93 -25.82 -23.29
N SER A 496 7.97 -26.55 -22.85
CA SER A 496 8.74 -27.40 -23.70
C SER A 496 7.79 -28.52 -24.15
N THR A 497 7.16 -28.33 -25.30
CA THR A 497 6.50 -29.43 -26.03
C THR A 497 7.57 -30.44 -26.37
N ARG A 498 7.63 -31.50 -25.58
CA ARG A 498 8.27 -32.77 -25.95
C ARG A 498 7.25 -33.68 -26.59
#